data_5f6fb4cbe9ac8651d24f712cf205b5c1
#
_entry.id   5f6fb4cbe9ac8651d24f712cf205b5c1
#
_cell.length_a   1.000
_cell.length_b   1.000
_cell.length_c   1.000
_cell.angle_alpha   90.00
_cell.angle_beta   90.00
_cell.angle_gamma   90.00
#
_symmetry.space_group_name_H-M   'P 1'
#
loop_
_entity.id
_entity.type
_entity.pdbx_description
1 polymer ?
#
loop_
_entity_poly.entity_id
_entity_poly.type
_entity_poly.pdbx_seq_one_letter_code
_entity_poly.pdbx_strand_id
1 'polypeptide(L)'
;AYAMSFPVITIPDMVRAQALLLDHLGIETLEAVVGGSMGGMQALSWAALYPERVKSAVVIASTARHSAQNIAFHEVGRQAIMADPRWNNGAYYGHEAPSSGLAVARMAAHITYLSEAGLTEKFGRRLQNRDAKSFGFDADFQVESYLRYQGLSFVDRFDANSYLYITRAMDYFDLAEPHDGILARAFAGTKTRFCLISFDSDWLYPTAESRRIVHALNAAGAAVSFVELSSPFGHDAFLLEAPEMNRIVDGFLRAGEQ
;
A
#
# COMPACT_ATOMS: atom_id res chain seq x y z
N ALA A 1 22.04 -1.53 15.03
CA ALA A 1 21.27 -1.35 13.78
C ALA A 1 22.13 -1.74 12.58
N TYR A 2 21.55 -2.35 11.56
CA TYR A 2 22.27 -2.73 10.34
C TYR A 2 22.39 -1.55 9.36
N ALA A 3 21.61 -0.49 9.55
CA ALA A 3 21.56 0.67 8.66
C ALA A 3 21.41 0.22 7.18
N MET A 4 22.20 0.78 6.27
CA MET A 4 22.17 0.42 4.85
C MET A 4 22.85 -0.91 4.50
N SER A 5 23.42 -1.61 5.49
CA SER A 5 23.89 -3.00 5.32
C SER A 5 22.79 -4.05 5.53
N PHE A 6 21.58 -3.64 5.92
CA PHE A 6 20.43 -4.54 5.96
C PHE A 6 20.13 -5.04 4.54
N PRO A 7 19.84 -6.33 4.33
CA PRO A 7 19.52 -6.83 3.00
C PRO A 7 18.25 -6.20 2.44
N VAL A 8 18.22 -5.97 1.13
CA VAL A 8 16.97 -5.58 0.45
C VAL A 8 16.01 -6.75 0.53
N ILE A 9 14.86 -6.52 1.16
CA ILE A 9 13.76 -7.48 1.24
C ILE A 9 12.70 -7.16 0.21
N THR A 10 11.95 -8.15 -0.23
CA THR A 10 10.86 -8.03 -1.20
C THR A 10 9.52 -8.40 -0.55
N ILE A 11 8.41 -8.10 -1.23
CA ILE A 11 7.08 -8.56 -0.78
C ILE A 11 7.02 -10.10 -0.68
N PRO A 12 7.53 -10.89 -1.65
CA PRO A 12 7.65 -12.34 -1.50
C PRO A 12 8.47 -12.79 -0.29
N ASP A 13 9.54 -12.06 0.10
CA ASP A 13 10.33 -12.41 1.29
C ASP A 13 9.55 -12.17 2.58
N MET A 14 8.73 -11.12 2.64
CA MET A 14 7.81 -10.91 3.77
C MET A 14 6.84 -12.08 3.91
N VAL A 15 6.29 -12.57 2.80
CA VAL A 15 5.39 -13.72 2.79
C VAL A 15 6.10 -15.02 3.18
N ARG A 16 7.33 -15.24 2.72
CA ARG A 16 8.14 -16.40 3.16
C ARG A 16 8.41 -16.38 4.66
N ALA A 17 8.70 -15.20 5.22
CA ALA A 17 8.87 -15.05 6.66
C ALA A 17 7.58 -15.35 7.44
N GLN A 18 6.43 -14.90 6.93
CA GLN A 18 5.12 -15.24 7.51
C GLN A 18 4.84 -16.75 7.40
N ALA A 19 5.20 -17.41 6.30
CA ALA A 19 5.05 -18.85 6.14
C ALA A 19 5.87 -19.64 7.18
N LEU A 20 7.10 -19.22 7.45
CA LEU A 20 7.94 -19.80 8.52
C LEU A 20 7.32 -19.62 9.90
N LEU A 21 6.66 -18.49 10.15
CA LEU A 21 5.92 -18.28 11.41
C LEU A 21 4.75 -19.26 11.53
N LEU A 22 3.98 -19.47 10.45
CA LEU A 22 2.88 -20.44 10.45
C LEU A 22 3.38 -21.88 10.67
N ASP A 23 4.51 -22.24 10.07
CA ASP A 23 5.16 -23.54 10.29
C ASP A 23 5.53 -23.72 11.77
N HIS A 24 6.12 -22.68 12.39
CA HIS A 24 6.44 -22.68 13.83
C HIS A 24 5.20 -22.82 14.72
N LEU A 25 4.07 -22.26 14.30
CA LEU A 25 2.79 -22.34 15.01
C LEU A 25 2.01 -23.63 14.71
N GLY A 26 2.49 -24.48 13.81
CA GLY A 26 1.81 -25.70 13.38
C GLY A 26 0.54 -25.46 12.55
N ILE A 27 0.46 -24.30 11.86
CA ILE A 27 -0.67 -23.94 11.01
C ILE A 27 -0.35 -24.32 9.56
N GLU A 28 -0.96 -25.37 9.07
CA GLU A 28 -0.72 -25.87 7.70
C GLU A 28 -1.47 -25.06 6.64
N THR A 29 -2.72 -24.66 6.91
CA THR A 29 -3.61 -24.01 5.95
C THR A 29 -4.27 -22.80 6.57
N LEU A 30 -4.37 -21.70 5.80
CA LEU A 30 -5.09 -20.48 6.14
C LEU A 30 -6.49 -20.53 5.51
N GLU A 31 -7.50 -20.23 6.30
CA GLU A 31 -8.87 -20.04 5.81
C GLU A 31 -8.96 -18.84 4.87
N ALA A 32 -8.29 -17.75 5.28
CA ALA A 32 -8.20 -16.58 4.43
C ALA A 32 -6.90 -15.78 4.68
N VAL A 33 -6.40 -15.13 3.64
CA VAL A 33 -5.46 -14.01 3.73
C VAL A 33 -6.20 -12.74 3.31
N VAL A 34 -6.12 -11.69 4.13
CA VAL A 34 -6.82 -10.43 3.88
C VAL A 34 -5.82 -9.28 3.95
N GLY A 35 -5.78 -8.44 2.93
CA GLY A 35 -4.86 -7.31 2.92
C GLY A 35 -5.31 -6.17 2.05
N GLY A 36 -5.06 -4.94 2.55
CA GLY A 36 -5.22 -3.70 1.81
C GLY A 36 -3.88 -3.12 1.37
N SER A 37 -3.83 -2.45 0.21
CA SER A 37 -2.62 -1.79 -0.28
C SER A 37 -1.44 -2.77 -0.38
N MET A 38 -0.31 -2.50 0.29
CA MET A 38 0.83 -3.43 0.39
C MET A 38 0.42 -4.80 0.98
N GLY A 39 -0.55 -4.83 1.89
CA GLY A 39 -1.12 -6.08 2.41
C GLY A 39 -1.83 -6.89 1.32
N GLY A 40 -2.45 -6.24 0.35
CA GLY A 40 -3.03 -6.90 -0.83
C GLY A 40 -1.96 -7.52 -1.76
N MET A 41 -0.80 -6.87 -1.90
CA MET A 41 0.36 -7.47 -2.60
C MET A 41 0.84 -8.74 -1.89
N GLN A 42 0.87 -8.72 -0.56
CA GLN A 42 1.22 -9.90 0.25
C GLN A 42 0.16 -10.99 0.11
N ALA A 43 -1.13 -10.66 0.13
CA ALA A 43 -2.22 -11.63 -0.06
C ALA A 43 -2.15 -12.31 -1.44
N LEU A 44 -1.87 -11.54 -2.50
CA LEU A 44 -1.62 -12.09 -3.84
C LEU A 44 -0.38 -12.98 -3.88
N SER A 45 0.71 -12.55 -3.21
CA SER A 45 1.93 -13.35 -3.12
C SER A 45 1.72 -14.65 -2.35
N TRP A 46 0.90 -14.65 -1.29
CA TRP A 46 0.50 -15.87 -0.59
C TRP A 46 -0.18 -16.86 -1.51
N ALA A 47 -1.20 -16.41 -2.27
CA ALA A 47 -1.93 -17.26 -3.20
C ALA A 47 -1.07 -17.77 -4.37
N ALA A 48 -0.06 -16.99 -4.79
CA ALA A 48 0.84 -17.37 -5.87
C ALA A 48 1.95 -18.34 -5.40
N LEU A 49 2.54 -18.10 -4.21
CA LEU A 49 3.68 -18.88 -3.71
C LEU A 49 3.25 -20.14 -2.96
N TYR A 50 2.09 -20.11 -2.31
CA TYR A 50 1.58 -21.17 -1.46
C TYR A 50 0.10 -21.50 -1.75
N PRO A 51 -0.25 -21.83 -3.02
CA PRO A 51 -1.64 -22.01 -3.43
C PRO A 51 -2.38 -23.11 -2.65
N GLU A 52 -1.65 -24.12 -2.16
CA GLU A 52 -2.23 -25.21 -1.37
C GLU A 52 -2.48 -24.83 0.10
N ARG A 53 -1.93 -23.69 0.55
CA ARG A 53 -2.03 -23.22 1.93
C ARG A 53 -3.06 -22.12 2.14
N VAL A 54 -3.70 -21.61 1.09
CA VAL A 54 -4.63 -20.48 1.17
C VAL A 54 -5.94 -20.84 0.50
N LYS A 55 -7.02 -20.94 1.28
CA LYS A 55 -8.36 -21.23 0.75
C LYS A 55 -8.99 -20.00 0.11
N SER A 56 -8.80 -18.83 0.71
CA SER A 56 -9.40 -17.57 0.24
C SER A 56 -8.40 -16.41 0.34
N ALA A 57 -8.46 -15.48 -0.62
CA ALA A 57 -7.67 -14.25 -0.60
C ALA A 57 -8.58 -13.03 -0.83
N VAL A 58 -8.57 -12.09 0.11
CA VAL A 58 -9.26 -10.80 -0.02
C VAL A 58 -8.23 -9.71 -0.25
N VAL A 59 -8.30 -9.06 -1.40
CA VAL A 59 -7.35 -8.04 -1.88
C VAL A 59 -8.07 -6.72 -2.03
N ILE A 60 -7.67 -5.72 -1.26
CA ILE A 60 -8.37 -4.44 -1.16
C ILE A 60 -7.43 -3.32 -1.62
N ALA A 61 -7.87 -2.48 -2.56
CA ALA A 61 -7.13 -1.29 -3.01
C ALA A 61 -5.64 -1.58 -3.27
N SER A 62 -5.34 -2.53 -4.17
CA SER A 62 -3.98 -3.04 -4.39
C SER A 62 -3.69 -3.30 -5.88
N THR A 63 -2.47 -3.71 -6.16
CA THR A 63 -1.99 -4.02 -7.51
C THR A 63 -1.13 -5.28 -7.52
N ALA A 64 -1.00 -5.93 -8.68
CA ALA A 64 -0.05 -7.02 -8.91
C ALA A 64 1.36 -6.54 -9.34
N ARG A 65 1.50 -5.25 -9.64
CA ARG A 65 2.74 -4.61 -10.05
C ARG A 65 2.67 -3.10 -9.86
N HIS A 66 3.72 -2.49 -9.31
CA HIS A 66 3.79 -1.04 -9.23
C HIS A 66 3.83 -0.37 -10.61
N SER A 67 3.03 0.69 -10.75
CA SER A 67 3.06 1.56 -11.93
C SER A 67 4.27 2.51 -11.89
N ALA A 68 4.60 3.09 -13.05
CA ALA A 68 5.61 4.14 -13.11
C ALA A 68 5.25 5.34 -12.21
N GLN A 69 3.96 5.65 -12.03
CA GLN A 69 3.50 6.71 -11.14
C GLN A 69 3.78 6.39 -9.67
N ASN A 70 3.52 5.15 -9.23
CA ASN A 70 3.83 4.72 -7.86
C ASN A 70 5.33 4.82 -7.59
N ILE A 71 6.16 4.31 -8.52
CA ILE A 71 7.63 4.37 -8.42
C ILE A 71 8.10 5.83 -8.36
N ALA A 72 7.52 6.72 -9.17
CA ALA A 72 7.89 8.15 -9.19
C ALA A 72 7.59 8.84 -7.86
N PHE A 73 6.43 8.62 -7.25
CA PHE A 73 6.10 9.17 -5.93
C PHE A 73 7.02 8.63 -4.83
N HIS A 74 7.34 7.33 -4.86
CA HIS A 74 8.30 6.74 -3.93
C HIS A 74 9.69 7.34 -4.09
N GLU A 75 10.12 7.57 -5.33
CA GLU A 75 11.43 8.17 -5.59
C GLU A 75 11.52 9.60 -5.06
N VAL A 76 10.48 10.43 -5.19
CA VAL A 76 10.43 11.75 -4.55
C VAL A 76 10.64 11.64 -3.04
N GLY A 77 9.96 10.71 -2.38
CA GLY A 77 10.11 10.48 -0.95
C GLY A 77 11.51 10.00 -0.56
N ARG A 78 12.08 9.05 -1.31
CA ARG A 78 13.44 8.56 -1.08
C ARG A 78 14.48 9.67 -1.27
N GLN A 79 14.37 10.45 -2.33
CA GLN A 79 15.29 11.58 -2.57
C GLN A 79 15.18 12.64 -1.48
N ALA A 80 13.98 12.94 -0.96
CA ALA A 80 13.81 13.85 0.15
C ALA A 80 14.57 13.38 1.42
N ILE A 81 14.48 12.07 1.74
CA ILE A 81 15.21 11.48 2.87
C ILE A 81 16.71 11.52 2.63
N MET A 82 17.19 11.07 1.46
CA MET A 82 18.62 11.00 1.16
C MET A 82 19.29 12.36 1.01
N ALA A 83 18.53 13.40 0.66
CA ALA A 83 19.01 14.77 0.59
C ALA A 83 19.07 15.47 1.97
N ASP A 84 18.42 14.94 3.02
CA ASP A 84 18.55 15.47 4.38
C ASP A 84 19.96 15.18 4.90
N PRO A 85 20.76 16.22 5.27
CA PRO A 85 22.14 16.02 5.75
C PRO A 85 22.25 15.06 6.95
N ARG A 86 21.18 14.97 7.76
CA ARG A 86 21.13 14.08 8.93
C ARG A 86 20.96 12.62 8.57
N TRP A 87 20.58 12.28 7.34
CA TRP A 87 20.52 10.89 6.90
C TRP A 87 21.89 10.19 6.92
N ASN A 88 22.97 10.94 6.63
CA ASN A 88 24.35 10.46 6.77
C ASN A 88 24.55 9.07 6.15
N ASN A 89 24.13 8.88 4.89
CA ASN A 89 24.17 7.58 4.19
C ASN A 89 23.51 6.43 5.00
N GLY A 90 22.47 6.71 5.76
CA GLY A 90 21.75 5.78 6.59
C GLY A 90 22.35 5.52 7.98
N ALA A 91 23.51 6.11 8.30
CA ALA A 91 24.22 5.91 9.57
C ALA A 91 23.85 6.99 10.62
N TYR A 92 22.56 7.26 10.79
CA TYR A 92 22.09 8.28 11.74
C TYR A 92 21.67 7.71 13.11
N TYR A 93 21.68 6.39 13.31
CA TYR A 93 21.31 5.81 14.59
C TYR A 93 22.24 6.25 15.72
N GLY A 94 21.65 6.75 16.81
CA GLY A 94 22.40 7.38 17.92
C GLY A 94 22.69 8.88 17.72
N HIS A 95 22.23 9.47 16.63
CA HIS A 95 22.29 10.87 16.30
C HIS A 95 20.91 11.43 15.94
N GLU A 96 20.84 12.68 15.46
CA GLU A 96 19.58 13.23 14.95
C GLU A 96 19.13 12.52 13.66
N ALA A 97 17.86 12.07 13.65
CA ALA A 97 17.27 11.44 12.48
C ALA A 97 17.00 12.45 11.34
N PRO A 98 16.92 12.01 10.07
CA PRO A 98 16.61 12.86 8.91
C PRO A 98 15.13 13.26 8.88
N SER A 99 14.71 13.99 9.92
CA SER A 99 13.31 14.31 10.18
C SER A 99 12.70 15.18 9.09
N SER A 100 13.45 16.12 8.52
CA SER A 100 12.95 16.99 7.45
C SER A 100 12.68 16.20 6.18
N GLY A 101 13.62 15.34 5.78
CA GLY A 101 13.45 14.48 4.61
C GLY A 101 12.30 13.49 4.76
N LEU A 102 12.20 12.82 5.91
CA LEU A 102 11.12 11.87 6.21
C LEU A 102 9.76 12.56 6.26
N ALA A 103 9.69 13.79 6.83
CA ALA A 103 8.45 14.56 6.84
C ALA A 103 7.96 14.89 5.42
N VAL A 104 8.88 15.35 4.54
CA VAL A 104 8.54 15.65 3.12
C VAL A 104 8.11 14.37 2.39
N ALA A 105 8.79 13.24 2.60
CA ALA A 105 8.39 11.95 2.04
C ALA A 105 6.96 11.57 2.45
N ARG A 106 6.61 11.78 3.73
CA ARG A 106 5.24 11.53 4.24
C ARG A 106 4.21 12.49 3.64
N MET A 107 4.55 13.77 3.46
CA MET A 107 3.66 14.75 2.82
C MET A 107 3.32 14.32 1.39
N ALA A 108 4.31 13.91 0.60
CA ALA A 108 4.11 13.40 -0.76
C ALA A 108 3.21 12.15 -0.76
N ALA A 109 3.44 11.20 0.14
CA ALA A 109 2.61 10.02 0.29
C ALA A 109 1.16 10.37 0.66
N HIS A 110 0.93 11.32 1.57
CA HIS A 110 -0.41 11.75 1.95
C HIS A 110 -1.23 12.33 0.80
N ILE A 111 -0.60 13.00 -0.16
CA ILE A 111 -1.29 13.47 -1.36
C ILE A 111 -1.86 12.27 -2.15
N THR A 112 -1.13 11.16 -2.22
CA THR A 112 -1.59 9.98 -2.96
C THR A 112 -2.68 9.18 -2.24
N TYR A 113 -2.83 9.34 -0.93
CA TYR A 113 -3.83 8.60 -0.14
C TYR A 113 -5.22 9.21 -0.19
N LEU A 114 -5.32 10.49 -0.51
CA LEU A 114 -6.59 11.22 -0.55
C LEU A 114 -7.00 11.48 -2.01
N SER A 115 -8.28 11.49 -2.28
CA SER A 115 -8.79 11.93 -3.58
C SER A 115 -8.76 13.47 -3.70
N GLU A 116 -8.78 13.97 -4.93
CA GLU A 116 -8.93 15.41 -5.19
C GLU A 116 -10.25 15.95 -4.61
N ALA A 117 -11.33 15.20 -4.77
CA ALA A 117 -12.64 15.53 -4.20
C ALA A 117 -12.58 15.59 -2.67
N GLY A 118 -11.96 14.61 -2.01
CA GLY A 118 -11.78 14.58 -0.55
C GLY A 118 -10.92 15.75 -0.04
N LEU A 119 -9.84 16.09 -0.74
CA LEU A 119 -9.02 17.26 -0.43
C LEU A 119 -9.82 18.55 -0.58
N THR A 120 -10.61 18.67 -1.65
CA THR A 120 -11.44 19.85 -1.93
C THR A 120 -12.54 20.00 -0.88
N GLU A 121 -13.23 18.94 -0.52
CA GLU A 121 -14.26 18.95 0.52
C GLU A 121 -13.67 19.33 1.89
N LYS A 122 -12.57 18.68 2.26
CA LYS A 122 -11.94 18.85 3.57
C LYS A 122 -11.28 20.22 3.74
N PHE A 123 -10.60 20.74 2.73
CA PHE A 123 -9.78 21.95 2.83
C PHE A 123 -10.21 23.05 1.86
N GLY A 124 -10.55 22.73 0.63
CA GLY A 124 -10.79 23.70 -0.43
C GLY A 124 -9.61 24.66 -0.55
N ARG A 125 -9.90 25.94 -0.57
CA ARG A 125 -8.91 27.05 -0.54
C ARG A 125 -8.97 27.85 0.75
N ARG A 126 -9.44 27.24 1.85
CA ARG A 126 -9.56 27.92 3.14
C ARG A 126 -8.20 28.29 3.72
N LEU A 127 -8.13 29.52 4.23
CA LEU A 127 -6.93 30.01 4.91
C LEU A 127 -6.81 29.42 6.32
N GLN A 128 -5.58 29.29 6.78
CA GLN A 128 -5.23 28.75 8.09
C GLN A 128 -5.17 29.88 9.13
N ASN A 129 -6.22 30.00 9.96
CA ASN A 129 -6.26 30.95 11.09
C ASN A 129 -5.91 32.39 10.70
N ARG A 130 -6.38 32.86 9.52
CA ARG A 130 -6.14 34.21 9.02
C ARG A 130 -7.20 34.63 8.01
N ASP A 131 -7.40 35.92 7.84
CA ASP A 131 -8.40 36.50 6.94
C ASP A 131 -7.84 36.88 5.57
N ALA A 132 -6.52 36.98 5.45
CA ALA A 132 -5.83 37.35 4.21
C ALA A 132 -4.56 36.52 4.03
N LYS A 133 -4.11 36.40 2.77
CA LYS A 133 -2.83 35.76 2.41
C LYS A 133 -1.67 36.59 2.94
N SER A 134 -0.62 35.91 3.45
CA SER A 134 0.60 36.55 3.95
C SER A 134 1.58 36.95 2.85
N PHE A 135 1.46 36.30 1.67
CA PHE A 135 2.46 36.34 0.59
C PHE A 135 3.87 35.89 1.02
N GLY A 136 3.95 35.13 2.13
CA GLY A 136 5.16 34.52 2.65
C GLY A 136 5.23 33.03 2.34
N PHE A 137 6.14 32.33 3.02
CA PHE A 137 6.35 30.88 2.88
C PHE A 137 5.84 30.07 4.08
N ASP A 138 5.15 30.73 5.02
CA ASP A 138 4.38 30.04 6.06
C ASP A 138 3.10 29.42 5.47
N ALA A 139 2.46 28.56 6.26
CA ALA A 139 1.22 27.93 5.83
C ALA A 139 0.08 28.95 5.76
N ASP A 140 -0.26 29.39 4.56
CA ASP A 140 -1.44 30.23 4.31
C ASP A 140 -2.73 29.40 4.25
N PHE A 141 -2.68 28.23 3.62
CA PHE A 141 -3.83 27.35 3.42
C PHE A 141 -3.89 26.22 4.43
N GLN A 142 -5.10 25.79 4.78
CA GLN A 142 -5.31 24.68 5.72
C GLN A 142 -4.66 23.38 5.25
N VAL A 143 -4.65 23.11 3.94
CA VAL A 143 -4.01 21.91 3.38
C VAL A 143 -2.50 21.90 3.61
N GLU A 144 -1.82 23.06 3.56
CA GLU A 144 -0.38 23.16 3.85
C GLU A 144 -0.10 22.80 5.30
N SER A 145 -0.87 23.36 6.23
CA SER A 145 -0.78 23.07 7.66
C SER A 145 -1.04 21.59 7.94
N TYR A 146 -2.05 21.01 7.29
CA TYR A 146 -2.37 19.60 7.39
C TYR A 146 -1.21 18.71 6.93
N LEU A 147 -0.63 18.97 5.76
CA LEU A 147 0.49 18.17 5.25
C LEU A 147 1.72 18.28 6.16
N ARG A 148 2.05 19.48 6.64
CA ARG A 148 3.15 19.68 7.61
C ARG A 148 2.91 18.88 8.89
N TYR A 149 1.69 18.91 9.44
CA TYR A 149 1.32 18.13 10.62
C TYR A 149 1.47 16.62 10.38
N GLN A 150 1.00 16.11 9.24
CA GLN A 150 1.12 14.69 8.90
C GLN A 150 2.59 14.26 8.74
N GLY A 151 3.41 15.12 8.14
CA GLY A 151 4.84 14.89 8.03
C GLY A 151 5.52 14.79 9.40
N LEU A 152 5.31 15.78 10.26
CA LEU A 152 5.92 15.85 11.60
C LEU A 152 5.46 14.69 12.50
N SER A 153 4.16 14.39 12.52
CA SER A 153 3.61 13.28 13.30
C SER A 153 4.14 11.91 12.88
N PHE A 154 4.58 11.77 11.63
CA PHE A 154 5.15 10.52 11.13
C PHE A 154 6.58 10.29 11.59
N VAL A 155 7.37 11.36 11.72
CA VAL A 155 8.78 11.31 12.11
C VAL A 155 8.98 10.63 13.48
N ASP A 156 8.07 10.87 14.42
CA ASP A 156 8.18 10.32 15.79
C ASP A 156 7.91 8.82 15.86
N ARG A 157 7.34 8.22 14.82
CA ARG A 157 6.88 6.81 14.84
C ARG A 157 7.41 5.95 13.71
N PHE A 158 8.22 6.51 12.81
CA PHE A 158 8.71 5.74 11.66
C PHE A 158 10.19 6.00 11.38
N ASP A 159 10.90 4.95 11.01
CA ASP A 159 12.32 5.01 10.70
C ASP A 159 12.55 5.32 9.21
N ALA A 160 13.45 6.26 8.91
CA ALA A 160 13.70 6.72 7.55
C ALA A 160 14.33 5.62 6.66
N ASN A 161 15.24 4.81 7.18
CA ASN A 161 15.79 3.68 6.43
C ASN A 161 14.71 2.63 6.14
N SER A 162 13.83 2.35 7.11
CA SER A 162 12.68 1.47 6.88
C SER A 162 11.77 1.97 5.77
N TYR A 163 11.55 3.30 5.67
CA TYR A 163 10.80 3.88 4.55
C TYR A 163 11.47 3.60 3.20
N LEU A 164 12.80 3.75 3.12
CA LEU A 164 13.56 3.47 1.90
C LEU A 164 13.40 1.99 1.49
N TYR A 165 13.57 1.06 2.43
CA TYR A 165 13.46 -0.37 2.17
C TYR A 165 12.05 -0.82 1.80
N ILE A 166 11.03 -0.35 2.52
CA ILE A 166 9.64 -0.73 2.25
C ILE A 166 9.17 -0.20 0.89
N THR A 167 9.47 1.06 0.57
CA THR A 167 9.11 1.62 -0.75
C THR A 167 9.85 0.92 -1.89
N ARG A 168 11.10 0.52 -1.67
CA ARG A 168 11.85 -0.27 -2.65
C ARG A 168 11.28 -1.67 -2.82
N ALA A 169 10.86 -2.32 -1.73
CA ALA A 169 10.20 -3.63 -1.78
C ALA A 169 8.90 -3.59 -2.60
N MET A 170 8.12 -2.52 -2.45
CA MET A 170 6.91 -2.31 -3.24
C MET A 170 7.23 -2.01 -4.72
N ASP A 171 8.27 -1.22 -5.01
CA ASP A 171 8.66 -0.90 -6.39
C ASP A 171 9.16 -2.12 -7.17
N TYR A 172 9.80 -3.08 -6.47
CA TYR A 172 10.25 -4.34 -7.06
C TYR A 172 9.14 -5.39 -7.17
N PHE A 173 7.94 -5.09 -6.68
CA PHE A 173 6.85 -6.04 -6.74
C PHE A 173 6.26 -6.11 -8.15
N ASP A 174 6.43 -7.26 -8.79
CA ASP A 174 5.80 -7.65 -10.06
C ASP A 174 5.58 -9.17 -10.06
N LEU A 175 4.32 -9.58 -9.88
CA LEU A 175 3.96 -11.01 -9.91
C LEU A 175 4.04 -11.63 -11.30
N ALA A 176 4.09 -10.85 -12.35
CA ALA A 176 4.19 -11.35 -13.72
C ALA A 176 5.64 -11.58 -14.16
N GLU A 177 6.61 -10.92 -13.52
CA GLU A 177 8.02 -10.96 -13.91
C GLU A 177 8.58 -12.39 -13.97
N PRO A 178 8.38 -13.28 -12.96
CA PRO A 178 8.86 -14.67 -13.03
C PRO A 178 8.12 -15.55 -14.06
N HIS A 179 7.11 -15.00 -14.74
CA HIS A 179 6.19 -15.70 -15.63
C HIS A 179 6.16 -15.09 -17.05
N ASP A 180 7.29 -14.57 -17.53
CA ASP A 180 7.42 -13.93 -18.85
C ASP A 180 6.45 -12.76 -19.07
N GLY A 181 6.10 -12.03 -18.01
CA GLY A 181 5.14 -10.92 -18.04
C GLY A 181 3.66 -11.36 -18.09
N ILE A 182 3.35 -12.64 -17.95
CA ILE A 182 1.99 -13.18 -18.03
C ILE A 182 1.45 -13.45 -16.64
N LEU A 183 0.72 -12.47 -16.05
CA LEU A 183 0.21 -12.54 -14.67
C LEU A 183 -0.66 -13.77 -14.39
N ALA A 184 -1.45 -14.25 -15.37
CA ALA A 184 -2.29 -15.43 -15.22
C ALA A 184 -1.49 -16.69 -14.84
N ARG A 185 -0.23 -16.81 -15.29
CA ARG A 185 0.64 -17.95 -14.97
C ARG A 185 1.00 -18.01 -13.48
N ALA A 186 1.05 -16.87 -12.79
CA ALA A 186 1.30 -16.82 -11.35
C ALA A 186 0.22 -17.55 -10.54
N PHE A 187 -0.97 -17.72 -11.10
CA PHE A 187 -2.12 -18.35 -10.46
C PHE A 187 -2.58 -19.66 -11.13
N ALA A 188 -1.72 -20.23 -11.98
CA ALA A 188 -2.06 -21.45 -12.72
C ALA A 188 -2.36 -22.61 -11.77
N GLY A 189 -3.55 -23.21 -11.91
CA GLY A 189 -3.98 -24.35 -11.10
C GLY A 189 -4.39 -24.03 -9.66
N THR A 190 -4.41 -22.76 -9.25
CA THR A 190 -4.84 -22.36 -7.90
C THR A 190 -6.27 -22.81 -7.60
N LYS A 191 -6.51 -23.21 -6.35
CA LYS A 191 -7.84 -23.48 -5.79
C LYS A 191 -8.33 -22.38 -4.87
N THR A 192 -7.48 -21.37 -4.64
CA THR A 192 -7.82 -20.19 -3.83
C THR A 192 -8.99 -19.45 -4.46
N ARG A 193 -9.98 -19.09 -3.64
CA ARG A 193 -11.05 -18.16 -4.04
C ARG A 193 -10.59 -16.73 -3.79
N PHE A 194 -10.88 -15.83 -4.70
CA PHE A 194 -10.45 -14.43 -4.60
C PHE A 194 -11.64 -13.48 -4.46
N CYS A 195 -11.49 -12.48 -3.60
CA CYS A 195 -12.35 -11.30 -3.54
C CYS A 195 -11.49 -10.07 -3.72
N LEU A 196 -11.72 -9.32 -4.79
CA LEU A 196 -11.05 -8.06 -5.04
C LEU A 196 -12.01 -6.90 -4.78
N ILE A 197 -11.51 -5.88 -4.06
CA ILE A 197 -12.27 -4.67 -3.74
C ILE A 197 -11.43 -3.47 -4.15
N SER A 198 -12.01 -2.54 -4.93
CA SER A 198 -11.40 -1.26 -5.29
C SER A 198 -12.33 -0.11 -4.93
N PHE A 199 -11.79 1.11 -4.92
CA PHE A 199 -12.56 2.34 -4.72
C PHE A 199 -12.44 3.23 -5.94
N ASP A 200 -13.55 3.80 -6.39
CA ASP A 200 -13.63 4.58 -7.63
C ASP A 200 -12.78 5.85 -7.62
N SER A 201 -12.54 6.43 -6.44
CA SER A 201 -11.72 7.63 -6.26
C SER A 201 -10.24 7.34 -5.90
N ASP A 202 -9.85 6.06 -5.79
CA ASP A 202 -8.45 5.70 -5.52
C ASP A 202 -7.61 5.90 -6.78
N TRP A 203 -6.71 6.86 -6.73
CA TRP A 203 -5.79 7.16 -7.83
C TRP A 203 -4.36 6.66 -7.59
N LEU A 204 -4.07 6.16 -6.36
CA LEU A 204 -2.82 5.46 -6.06
C LEU A 204 -2.85 4.03 -6.65
N TYR A 205 -3.94 3.29 -6.42
CA TYR A 205 -4.23 2.00 -7.05
C TYR A 205 -5.61 2.05 -7.70
N PRO A 206 -5.71 2.68 -8.90
CA PRO A 206 -6.98 2.80 -9.60
C PRO A 206 -7.65 1.45 -9.84
N THR A 207 -8.97 1.44 -9.93
CA THR A 207 -9.78 0.23 -10.23
C THR A 207 -9.26 -0.55 -11.44
N ALA A 208 -8.60 0.11 -12.40
CA ALA A 208 -7.97 -0.56 -13.54
C ALA A 208 -6.92 -1.59 -13.11
N GLU A 209 -6.21 -1.38 -12.00
CA GLU A 209 -5.24 -2.35 -11.48
C GLU A 209 -5.95 -3.60 -10.93
N SER A 210 -7.02 -3.42 -10.17
CA SER A 210 -7.86 -4.54 -9.71
C SER A 210 -8.47 -5.32 -10.88
N ARG A 211 -8.94 -4.64 -11.91
CA ARG A 211 -9.46 -5.29 -13.14
C ARG A 211 -8.40 -6.12 -13.86
N ARG A 212 -7.14 -5.67 -13.91
CA ARG A 212 -6.02 -6.47 -14.47
C ARG A 212 -5.82 -7.78 -13.71
N ILE A 213 -5.89 -7.73 -12.38
CA ILE A 213 -5.80 -8.94 -11.55
C ILE A 213 -6.99 -9.86 -11.82
N VAL A 214 -8.22 -9.33 -11.86
CA VAL A 214 -9.43 -10.10 -12.18
C VAL A 214 -9.31 -10.80 -13.54
N HIS A 215 -8.85 -10.09 -14.57
CA HIS A 215 -8.64 -10.67 -15.89
C HIS A 215 -7.63 -11.82 -15.85
N ALA A 216 -6.53 -11.66 -15.11
CA ALA A 216 -5.51 -12.69 -14.97
C ALA A 216 -6.04 -13.93 -14.20
N LEU A 217 -6.80 -13.72 -13.12
CA LEU A 217 -7.45 -14.80 -12.35
C LEU A 217 -8.47 -15.55 -13.17
N ASN A 218 -9.32 -14.87 -13.93
CA ASN A 218 -10.26 -15.49 -14.86
C ASN A 218 -9.53 -16.31 -15.93
N ALA A 219 -8.45 -15.78 -16.51
CA ALA A 219 -7.63 -16.51 -17.49
C ALA A 219 -6.93 -17.73 -16.89
N ALA A 220 -6.63 -17.73 -15.59
CA ALA A 220 -6.11 -18.86 -14.85
C ALA A 220 -7.20 -19.88 -14.43
N GLY A 221 -8.48 -19.58 -14.66
CA GLY A 221 -9.63 -20.39 -14.23
C GLY A 221 -9.90 -20.33 -12.72
N ALA A 222 -9.39 -19.32 -12.02
CA ALA A 222 -9.61 -19.13 -10.59
C ALA A 222 -11.02 -18.58 -10.30
N ALA A 223 -11.59 -18.94 -9.15
CA ALA A 223 -12.82 -18.34 -8.65
C ALA A 223 -12.56 -16.93 -8.14
N VAL A 224 -13.16 -15.92 -8.79
CA VAL A 224 -12.94 -14.51 -8.43
C VAL A 224 -14.26 -13.74 -8.35
N SER A 225 -14.42 -12.99 -7.26
CA SER A 225 -15.44 -11.95 -7.07
C SER A 225 -14.78 -10.60 -7.11
N PHE A 226 -15.41 -9.61 -7.71
CA PHE A 226 -14.89 -8.25 -7.80
C PHE A 226 -15.97 -7.21 -7.51
N VAL A 227 -15.64 -6.26 -6.65
CA VAL A 227 -16.53 -5.14 -6.31
C VAL A 227 -15.75 -3.83 -6.39
N GLU A 228 -16.30 -2.86 -7.09
CA GLU A 228 -15.88 -1.46 -7.06
C GLU A 228 -16.84 -0.69 -6.16
N LEU A 229 -16.29 -0.08 -5.10
CA LEU A 229 -17.05 0.72 -4.15
C LEU A 229 -16.90 2.20 -4.46
N SER A 230 -17.98 2.96 -4.33
CA SER A 230 -17.92 4.41 -4.45
C SER A 230 -17.56 5.03 -3.10
N SER A 231 -16.51 5.86 -3.08
CA SER A 231 -16.06 6.57 -1.89
C SER A 231 -15.28 7.82 -2.30
N PRO A 232 -15.50 8.97 -1.66
CA PRO A 232 -14.74 10.19 -1.95
C PRO A 232 -13.34 10.21 -1.29
N PHE A 233 -12.98 9.21 -0.49
CA PHE A 233 -11.82 9.27 0.40
C PHE A 233 -10.51 8.76 -0.21
N GLY A 234 -10.51 8.42 -1.51
CA GLY A 234 -9.31 7.96 -2.20
C GLY A 234 -8.82 6.60 -1.69
N HIS A 235 -7.50 6.45 -1.64
CA HIS A 235 -6.86 5.21 -1.19
C HIS A 235 -7.17 4.88 0.28
N ASP A 236 -7.26 5.87 1.15
CA ASP A 236 -7.54 5.68 2.57
C ASP A 236 -8.98 5.18 2.86
N ALA A 237 -9.85 5.08 1.84
CA ALA A 237 -11.24 4.64 2.00
C ALA A 237 -11.38 3.32 2.75
N PHE A 238 -10.47 2.35 2.53
CA PHE A 238 -10.53 1.04 3.20
C PHE A 238 -10.12 1.07 4.69
N LEU A 239 -9.48 2.16 5.14
CA LEU A 239 -9.08 2.37 6.54
C LEU A 239 -10.14 3.11 7.36
N LEU A 240 -11.14 3.70 6.67
CA LEU A 240 -12.22 4.41 7.29
C LEU A 240 -13.41 3.48 7.55
N GLU A 241 -14.47 4.01 8.13
CA GLU A 241 -15.69 3.25 8.32
C GLU A 241 -16.31 2.90 6.96
N ALA A 242 -16.26 1.62 6.59
CA ALA A 242 -16.72 1.10 5.31
C ALA A 242 -17.70 -0.08 5.52
N PRO A 243 -18.95 0.17 5.98
CA PRO A 243 -19.91 -0.90 6.32
C PRO A 243 -20.22 -1.80 5.14
N GLU A 244 -20.23 -1.28 3.92
CA GLU A 244 -20.47 -2.05 2.70
C GLU A 244 -19.31 -3.02 2.42
N MET A 245 -18.07 -2.55 2.51
CA MET A 245 -16.89 -3.39 2.39
C MET A 245 -16.90 -4.53 3.42
N ASN A 246 -17.24 -4.21 4.67
CA ASN A 246 -17.31 -5.21 5.73
C ASN A 246 -18.36 -6.30 5.43
N ARG A 247 -19.54 -5.93 4.91
CA ARG A 247 -20.58 -6.91 4.50
C ARG A 247 -20.10 -7.78 3.34
N ILE A 248 -19.37 -7.22 2.37
CA ILE A 248 -18.83 -7.98 1.24
C ILE A 248 -17.80 -8.99 1.72
N VAL A 249 -16.86 -8.57 2.56
CA VAL A 249 -15.83 -9.45 3.12
C VAL A 249 -16.46 -10.58 3.95
N ASP A 250 -17.38 -10.26 4.86
CA ASP A 250 -18.10 -11.23 5.69
C ASP A 250 -18.86 -12.24 4.81
N GLY A 251 -19.64 -11.76 3.84
CA GLY A 251 -20.40 -12.62 2.92
C GLY A 251 -19.49 -13.53 2.08
N PHE A 252 -18.37 -13.02 1.59
CA PHE A 252 -17.39 -13.81 0.84
C PHE A 252 -16.75 -14.91 1.68
N LEU A 253 -16.34 -14.59 2.91
CA LEU A 253 -15.71 -15.56 3.81
C LEU A 253 -16.69 -16.67 4.19
N ARG A 254 -17.92 -16.34 4.60
CA ARG A 254 -18.96 -17.34 4.96
C ARG A 254 -19.39 -18.24 3.80
N ALA A 255 -19.39 -17.74 2.56
CA ALA A 255 -19.70 -18.56 1.40
C ALA A 255 -18.68 -19.68 1.12
N GLY A 256 -17.52 -19.66 1.78
CA GLY A 256 -16.51 -20.71 1.72
C GLY A 256 -16.68 -21.83 2.74
N GLU A 257 -17.59 -21.67 3.71
CA GLU A 257 -17.86 -22.64 4.76
C GLU A 257 -18.94 -23.68 4.36
N GLN A 258 -19.56 -23.51 3.18
CA GLN A 258 -20.56 -24.45 2.62
C GLN A 258 -19.92 -25.40 1.60
#